data_6217884f4db71663210697e9b33a3962
#
_entry.id   6217884f4db71663210697e9b33a3962
#
_cell.length_a   1.000
_cell.length_b   1.000
_cell.length_c   1.000
_cell.angle_alpha   90.00
_cell.angle_beta   90.00
_cell.angle_gamma   90.00
#
_symmetry.space_group_name_H-M   'P 1'
#
loop_
_entity.id
_entity.type
_entity.pdbx_description
1 polymer ?
#
loop_
_entity_poly.entity_id
_entity_poly.type
_entity_poly.pdbx_seq_one_letter_code
_entity_poly.pdbx_strand_id
1 'polypeptide(L)'
;MGRIVDFNDKVFYKYHKMEIVNTIIREYKEADDARRKELIDNVAVAFNINTIAIYDRTELTKHILYGDQRMTDDDGSFFKEDNYIPNFREDGIFVIDNINYFETKAPAVYKVYSEYGIVQAVQYIIGGDIKKNNNIISYGRYKLDKKWAESDMNFLAIIGDYIGRVFLKERKHD
;
A
#
# COMPACT_ATOMS: atom_id res chain seq x y z
N MET A 1 12.34 -25.12 -23.45
CA MET A 1 11.39 -24.12 -23.98
C MET A 1 10.69 -23.38 -22.85
N GLY A 2 10.06 -24.06 -21.87
CA GLY A 2 9.33 -23.40 -20.79
C GLY A 2 10.17 -22.45 -19.94
N ARG A 3 11.45 -22.77 -19.67
CA ARG A 3 12.36 -21.93 -18.88
C ARG A 3 12.69 -20.60 -19.54
N ILE A 4 12.81 -20.57 -20.87
CA ILE A 4 13.11 -19.34 -21.62
C ILE A 4 11.91 -18.42 -21.61
N VAL A 5 10.71 -18.97 -21.80
CA VAL A 5 9.46 -18.21 -21.73
C VAL A 5 9.26 -17.60 -20.34
N ASP A 6 9.45 -18.41 -19.27
CA ASP A 6 9.32 -17.95 -17.90
C ASP A 6 10.31 -16.85 -17.56
N PHE A 7 11.56 -16.97 -18.02
CA PHE A 7 12.58 -15.93 -17.79
C PHE A 7 12.20 -14.62 -18.50
N ASN A 8 11.79 -14.70 -19.76
CA ASN A 8 11.38 -13.53 -20.51
C ASN A 8 10.16 -12.85 -19.92
N ASP A 9 9.19 -13.64 -19.44
CA ASP A 9 8.01 -13.11 -18.75
C ASP A 9 8.40 -12.37 -17.47
N LYS A 10 9.26 -12.93 -16.64
CA LYS A 10 9.74 -12.28 -15.40
C LYS A 10 10.45 -10.97 -15.69
N VAL A 11 11.30 -10.92 -16.70
CA VAL A 11 12.01 -9.70 -17.12
C VAL A 11 10.98 -8.67 -17.62
N PHE A 12 10.05 -9.09 -18.46
CA PHE A 12 8.99 -8.23 -18.97
C PHE A 12 8.16 -7.60 -17.84
N TYR A 13 7.70 -8.40 -16.88
CA TYR A 13 6.91 -7.91 -15.75
C TYR A 13 7.71 -6.92 -14.89
N LYS A 14 8.98 -7.16 -14.68
CA LYS A 14 9.83 -6.24 -13.93
C LYS A 14 9.93 -4.88 -14.63
N TYR A 15 10.18 -4.87 -15.93
CA TYR A 15 10.24 -3.63 -16.71
C TYR A 15 8.89 -2.91 -16.72
N HIS A 16 7.79 -3.64 -16.84
CA HIS A 16 6.46 -3.07 -16.81
C HIS A 16 6.19 -2.38 -15.47
N LYS A 17 6.57 -3.01 -14.35
CA LYS A 17 6.43 -2.42 -13.02
C LYS A 17 7.30 -1.17 -12.84
N MET A 18 8.51 -1.18 -13.37
CA MET A 18 9.39 0.00 -13.37
C MET A 18 8.78 1.16 -14.16
N GLU A 19 8.15 0.87 -15.30
CA GLU A 19 7.45 1.89 -16.09
C GLU A 19 6.29 2.50 -15.32
N ILE A 20 5.54 1.70 -14.57
CA ILE A 20 4.47 2.20 -13.70
C ILE A 20 5.02 3.15 -12.66
N VAL A 21 6.11 2.77 -11.98
CA VAL A 21 6.78 3.64 -11.00
C VAL A 21 7.18 4.97 -11.65
N ASN A 22 7.85 4.90 -12.79
CA ASN A 22 8.32 6.10 -13.50
C ASN A 22 7.16 6.98 -13.96
N THR A 23 6.07 6.40 -14.40
CA THR A 23 4.87 7.14 -14.82
C THR A 23 4.22 7.87 -13.64
N ILE A 24 4.13 7.21 -12.49
CA ILE A 24 3.63 7.84 -11.26
C ILE A 24 4.49 9.08 -10.91
N ILE A 25 5.79 8.92 -10.88
CA ILE A 25 6.71 10.02 -10.52
C ILE A 25 6.61 11.17 -11.51
N ARG A 26 6.47 10.86 -12.80
CA ARG A 26 6.42 11.86 -13.85
C ARG A 26 5.08 12.60 -13.93
N GLU A 27 3.96 11.91 -13.71
CA GLU A 27 2.64 12.44 -14.05
C GLU A 27 1.69 12.69 -12.88
N TYR A 28 1.81 11.93 -11.77
CA TYR A 28 0.75 11.88 -10.76
C TYR A 28 0.43 13.25 -10.15
N LYS A 29 1.44 14.01 -9.79
CA LYS A 29 1.26 15.30 -9.10
C LYS A 29 0.43 16.29 -9.92
N GLU A 30 0.67 16.37 -11.21
CA GLU A 30 0.03 17.33 -12.11
C GLU A 30 -1.20 16.74 -12.83
N ALA A 31 -1.49 15.46 -12.63
CA ALA A 31 -2.62 14.80 -13.27
C ALA A 31 -3.96 15.23 -12.66
N ASP A 32 -5.00 15.24 -13.48
CA ASP A 32 -6.36 15.41 -12.98
C ASP A 32 -6.86 14.14 -12.28
N ASP A 33 -8.03 14.20 -11.66
CA ASP A 33 -8.59 13.09 -10.88
C ASP A 33 -8.78 11.83 -11.72
N ALA A 34 -9.24 11.97 -12.96
CA ALA A 34 -9.45 10.83 -13.85
C ALA A 34 -8.13 10.12 -14.19
N ARG A 35 -7.08 10.91 -14.46
CA ARG A 35 -5.74 10.35 -14.77
C ARG A 35 -5.11 9.74 -13.52
N ARG A 36 -5.26 10.37 -12.36
CA ARG A 36 -4.79 9.80 -11.09
C ARG A 36 -5.43 8.46 -10.80
N LYS A 37 -6.74 8.37 -11.00
CA LYS A 37 -7.47 7.10 -10.84
C LYS A 37 -6.92 6.03 -11.77
N GLU A 38 -6.70 6.36 -13.03
CA GLU A 38 -6.12 5.43 -14.02
C GLU A 38 -4.73 4.95 -13.59
N LEU A 39 -3.87 5.87 -13.11
CA LEU A 39 -2.54 5.53 -12.65
C LEU A 39 -2.58 4.58 -11.45
N ILE A 40 -3.47 4.82 -10.50
CA ILE A 40 -3.66 3.97 -9.33
C ILE A 40 -4.24 2.60 -9.73
N ASP A 41 -5.20 2.57 -10.65
CA ASP A 41 -5.75 1.32 -11.18
C ASP A 41 -4.64 0.45 -11.80
N ASN A 42 -3.73 1.08 -12.54
CA ASN A 42 -2.58 0.38 -13.14
C ASN A 42 -1.65 -0.23 -12.08
N VAL A 43 -1.40 0.47 -10.98
CA VAL A 43 -0.64 -0.06 -9.85
C VAL A 43 -1.33 -1.31 -9.29
N ALA A 44 -2.62 -1.22 -9.02
CA ALA A 44 -3.38 -2.32 -8.44
C ALA A 44 -3.35 -3.57 -9.34
N VAL A 45 -3.53 -3.40 -10.63
CA VAL A 45 -3.49 -4.51 -11.59
C VAL A 45 -2.08 -5.12 -11.67
N ALA A 46 -1.05 -4.29 -11.82
CA ALA A 46 0.32 -4.77 -12.01
C ALA A 46 0.87 -5.53 -10.80
N PHE A 47 0.50 -5.12 -9.59
CA PHE A 47 1.00 -5.71 -8.36
C PHE A 47 0.00 -6.67 -7.71
N ASN A 48 -1.11 -6.96 -8.37
CA ASN A 48 -2.17 -7.83 -7.85
C ASN A 48 -2.67 -7.35 -6.48
N ILE A 49 -3.09 -6.07 -6.44
CA ILE A 49 -3.58 -5.40 -5.24
C ILE A 49 -5.09 -5.24 -5.35
N ASN A 50 -5.82 -5.50 -4.27
CA ASN A 50 -7.27 -5.34 -4.20
C ASN A 50 -7.68 -4.05 -3.50
N THR A 51 -6.86 -3.53 -2.59
CA THR A 51 -7.15 -2.31 -1.85
C THR A 51 -5.90 -1.45 -1.68
N ILE A 52 -6.06 -0.13 -1.80
CA ILE A 52 -5.00 0.83 -1.48
C ILE A 52 -5.65 1.93 -0.62
N ALA A 53 -5.10 2.17 0.57
CA ALA A 53 -5.62 3.17 1.48
C ALA A 53 -4.49 3.91 2.18
N ILE A 54 -4.72 5.18 2.50
CA ILE A 54 -3.84 5.99 3.34
C ILE A 54 -4.49 6.14 4.70
N TYR A 55 -3.74 5.83 5.75
CA TYR A 55 -4.16 6.00 7.14
C TYR A 55 -3.41 7.17 7.74
N ASP A 56 -4.16 8.17 8.18
CA ASP A 56 -3.63 9.31 8.93
C ASP A 56 -3.82 9.03 10.41
N ARG A 57 -2.73 8.65 11.08
CA ARG A 57 -2.77 8.32 12.51
C ARG A 57 -2.88 9.56 13.39
N THR A 58 -2.55 10.73 12.88
CA THR A 58 -2.69 11.99 13.60
C THR A 58 -4.16 12.39 13.72
N GLU A 59 -4.88 12.36 12.59
CA GLU A 59 -6.31 12.69 12.53
C GLU A 59 -7.21 11.47 12.73
N LEU A 60 -6.62 10.27 12.74
CA LEU A 60 -7.32 8.99 12.90
C LEU A 60 -8.35 8.75 11.79
N THR A 61 -7.96 9.05 10.56
CA THR A 61 -8.80 8.90 9.38
C THR A 61 -8.20 7.92 8.39
N LYS A 62 -9.05 7.32 7.57
CA LYS A 62 -8.66 6.42 6.49
C LYS A 62 -9.19 7.00 5.17
N HIS A 63 -8.34 7.00 4.14
CA HIS A 63 -8.66 7.51 2.81
C HIS A 63 -8.42 6.42 1.79
N ILE A 64 -9.49 5.96 1.13
CA ILE A 64 -9.43 4.87 0.16
C ILE A 64 -9.06 5.43 -1.20
N LEU A 65 -7.96 4.92 -1.78
CA LEU A 65 -7.51 5.28 -3.13
C LEU A 65 -7.93 4.24 -4.16
N TYR A 66 -8.09 2.99 -3.74
CA TYR A 66 -8.52 1.89 -4.59
C TYR A 66 -9.15 0.80 -3.72
N GLY A 67 -10.26 0.23 -4.16
CA GLY A 67 -10.92 -0.83 -3.44
C GLY A 67 -12.41 -0.89 -3.71
N ASP A 68 -13.08 -1.88 -3.15
CA ASP A 68 -14.50 -2.04 -3.31
C ASP A 68 -15.30 -1.28 -2.23
N GLN A 69 -16.62 -1.30 -2.35
CA GLN A 69 -17.54 -0.55 -1.49
C GLN A 69 -17.59 -1.06 -0.04
N ARG A 70 -17.02 -2.22 0.25
CA ARG A 70 -16.94 -2.73 1.63
C ARG A 70 -15.98 -1.92 2.48
N MET A 71 -15.01 -1.27 1.83
CA MET A 71 -14.10 -0.35 2.51
C MET A 71 -14.68 1.05 2.41
N THR A 72 -15.10 1.58 3.53
CA THR A 72 -15.59 2.97 3.61
C THR A 72 -14.54 3.87 4.25
N ASP A 73 -14.60 5.17 3.98
CA ASP A 73 -13.77 6.16 4.67
C ASP A 73 -14.28 6.31 6.10
N ASP A 74 -13.84 5.42 6.96
CA ASP A 74 -14.19 5.47 8.36
C ASP A 74 -12.97 5.81 9.23
N ASP A 75 -13.18 5.81 10.53
CA ASP A 75 -12.18 6.15 11.51
C ASP A 75 -11.05 5.11 11.51
N GLY A 76 -9.81 5.58 11.31
CA GLY A 76 -8.60 4.77 11.39
C GLY A 76 -8.10 4.51 12.81
N SER A 77 -8.95 4.66 13.82
CA SER A 77 -8.56 4.57 15.24
C SER A 77 -7.92 3.24 15.63
N PHE A 78 -8.20 2.16 14.91
CA PHE A 78 -7.59 0.86 15.16
C PHE A 78 -6.06 0.85 15.01
N PHE A 79 -5.47 1.87 14.36
CA PHE A 79 -4.02 2.05 14.28
C PHE A 79 -3.43 2.74 15.52
N LYS A 80 -4.23 3.07 16.52
CA LYS A 80 -3.73 3.66 17.78
C LYS A 80 -2.94 2.70 18.64
N GLU A 81 -2.98 1.41 18.36
CA GLU A 81 -2.26 0.43 19.17
C GLU A 81 -0.76 0.80 19.24
N ASP A 82 -0.27 1.01 20.45
CA ASP A 82 1.09 1.53 20.72
C ASP A 82 2.19 0.64 20.14
N ASN A 83 1.92 -0.65 20.00
CA ASN A 83 2.88 -1.63 19.50
C ASN A 83 2.85 -1.79 17.98
N TYR A 84 2.08 -0.99 17.25
CA TYR A 84 1.94 -1.17 15.79
C TYR A 84 3.19 -0.74 15.03
N ILE A 85 3.66 0.48 15.27
CA ILE A 85 4.82 1.06 14.56
C ILE A 85 6.10 0.23 14.71
N PRO A 86 6.42 -0.37 15.88
CA PRO A 86 7.63 -1.20 16.00
C PRO A 86 7.69 -2.41 15.09
N ASN A 87 6.60 -2.81 14.45
CA ASN A 87 6.60 -3.89 13.46
C ASN A 87 7.21 -3.48 12.12
N PHE A 88 7.35 -2.18 11.86
CA PHE A 88 7.92 -1.69 10.61
C PHE A 88 9.45 -1.83 10.61
N ARG A 89 9.99 -2.18 9.46
CA ARG A 89 11.44 -2.22 9.23
C ARG A 89 12.01 -0.80 9.25
N GLU A 90 13.32 -0.68 9.37
CA GLU A 90 13.99 0.64 9.36
C GLU A 90 13.75 1.42 8.07
N ASP A 91 13.50 0.72 6.95
CA ASP A 91 13.16 1.35 5.67
C ASP A 91 11.67 1.78 5.58
N GLY A 92 10.91 1.61 6.64
CA GLY A 92 9.53 2.03 6.71
C GLY A 92 8.53 1.04 6.14
N ILE A 93 8.96 -0.17 5.79
CA ILE A 93 8.10 -1.21 5.20
C ILE A 93 7.67 -2.21 6.26
N PHE A 94 6.40 -2.60 6.24
CA PHE A 94 5.88 -3.70 7.02
C PHE A 94 5.19 -4.70 6.10
N VAL A 95 5.67 -5.95 6.13
CA VAL A 95 5.17 -7.03 5.29
C VAL A 95 4.26 -7.92 6.09
N ILE A 96 3.05 -8.13 5.59
CA ILE A 96 2.05 -9.01 6.19
C ILE A 96 1.75 -10.12 5.19
N ASP A 97 2.43 -11.25 5.34
CA ASP A 97 2.22 -12.41 4.46
C ASP A 97 0.92 -13.14 4.79
N ASN A 98 0.45 -13.04 6.04
CA ASN A 98 -0.82 -13.59 6.47
C ASN A 98 -1.38 -12.77 7.64
N ILE A 99 -2.62 -12.31 7.51
CA ILE A 99 -3.29 -11.49 8.51
C ILE A 99 -3.41 -12.18 9.89
N ASN A 100 -3.38 -13.50 9.93
CA ASN A 100 -3.45 -14.28 11.17
C ASN A 100 -2.36 -13.90 12.17
N TYR A 101 -1.25 -13.31 11.69
CA TYR A 101 -0.21 -12.75 12.55
C TYR A 101 -0.75 -11.76 13.59
N PHE A 102 -1.79 -10.99 13.22
CA PHE A 102 -2.35 -9.96 14.10
C PHE A 102 -3.40 -10.47 15.08
N GLU A 103 -3.84 -11.72 14.96
CA GLU A 103 -4.91 -12.25 15.82
C GLU A 103 -4.63 -11.99 17.31
N THR A 104 -3.39 -12.16 17.73
CA THR A 104 -2.98 -11.90 19.10
C THR A 104 -2.18 -10.61 19.29
N LYS A 105 -1.43 -10.17 18.27
CA LYS A 105 -0.52 -9.03 18.38
C LYS A 105 -1.17 -7.68 18.16
N ALA A 106 -2.19 -7.61 17.33
CA ALA A 106 -2.94 -6.39 17.05
C ALA A 106 -4.40 -6.75 16.75
N PRO A 107 -5.18 -7.14 17.77
CA PRO A 107 -6.53 -7.65 17.56
C PRO A 107 -7.47 -6.68 16.85
N ALA A 108 -7.33 -5.37 17.08
CA ALA A 108 -8.16 -4.37 16.42
C ALA A 108 -7.89 -4.33 14.91
N VAL A 109 -6.63 -4.39 14.51
CA VAL A 109 -6.23 -4.46 13.09
C VAL A 109 -6.72 -5.76 12.46
N TYR A 110 -6.54 -6.89 13.16
CA TYR A 110 -7.01 -8.20 12.71
C TYR A 110 -8.51 -8.18 12.43
N LYS A 111 -9.29 -7.64 13.36
CA LYS A 111 -10.75 -7.55 13.22
C LYS A 111 -11.15 -6.77 11.98
N VAL A 112 -10.60 -5.57 11.80
CA VAL A 112 -10.95 -4.69 10.68
C VAL A 112 -10.55 -5.33 9.35
N TYR A 113 -9.33 -5.85 9.26
CA TYR A 113 -8.86 -6.48 8.02
C TYR A 113 -9.66 -7.75 7.68
N SER A 114 -10.03 -8.53 8.70
CA SER A 114 -10.87 -9.71 8.50
C SER A 114 -12.25 -9.33 7.99
N GLU A 115 -12.85 -8.28 8.51
CA GLU A 115 -14.14 -7.76 8.05
C GLU A 115 -14.09 -7.29 6.60
N TYR A 116 -12.95 -6.69 6.18
CA TYR A 116 -12.75 -6.27 4.80
C TYR A 116 -12.32 -7.41 3.87
N GLY A 117 -11.98 -8.56 4.42
CA GLY A 117 -11.49 -9.69 3.63
C GLY A 117 -10.03 -9.59 3.23
N ILE A 118 -9.25 -8.69 3.82
CA ILE A 118 -7.82 -8.54 3.55
C ILE A 118 -7.06 -9.64 4.27
N VAL A 119 -6.27 -10.42 3.54
CA VAL A 119 -5.49 -11.54 4.10
C VAL A 119 -3.98 -11.35 4.00
N GLN A 120 -3.53 -10.50 3.09
CA GLN A 120 -2.13 -10.10 2.94
C GLN A 120 -2.05 -8.59 2.75
N ALA A 121 -0.98 -7.98 3.20
CA ALA A 121 -0.75 -6.55 2.97
C ALA A 121 0.73 -6.20 2.98
N VAL A 122 1.08 -5.13 2.25
CA VAL A 122 2.32 -4.40 2.43
C VAL A 122 1.94 -3.00 2.86
N GLN A 123 2.60 -2.52 3.91
CA GLN A 123 2.40 -1.17 4.42
C GLN A 123 3.71 -0.41 4.39
N TYR A 124 3.61 0.88 4.21
CA TYR A 124 4.77 1.76 4.16
C TYR A 124 4.48 3.05 4.92
N ILE A 125 5.41 3.45 5.79
CA ILE A 125 5.33 4.75 6.46
C ILE A 125 5.75 5.82 5.45
N ILE A 126 4.82 6.71 5.12
CA ILE A 126 5.07 7.78 4.15
C ILE A 126 6.18 8.67 4.70
N GLY A 127 7.24 8.85 3.91
CA GLY A 127 8.45 9.55 4.33
C GLY A 127 9.57 8.61 4.80
N GLY A 128 9.27 7.35 5.10
CA GLY A 128 10.26 6.33 5.45
C GLY A 128 10.83 6.41 6.86
N ASP A 129 10.50 7.43 7.63
CA ASP A 129 11.05 7.62 8.98
C ASP A 129 10.02 7.22 10.04
N ILE A 130 10.22 6.05 10.64
CA ILE A 130 9.33 5.49 11.66
C ILE A 130 9.25 6.34 12.93
N LYS A 131 10.20 7.27 13.13
CA LYS A 131 10.25 8.13 14.31
C LYS A 131 9.48 9.43 14.12
N LYS A 132 9.29 9.88 12.91
CA LYS A 132 8.76 11.22 12.60
C LYS A 132 7.39 11.24 11.97
N ASN A 133 6.95 10.14 11.36
CA ASN A 133 5.73 10.14 10.57
C ASN A 133 4.77 9.06 11.03
N ASN A 134 3.50 9.43 11.14
CA ASN A 134 2.42 8.53 11.54
C ASN A 134 1.50 8.16 10.39
N ASN A 135 1.79 8.60 9.17
CA ASN A 135 0.94 8.32 8.02
C ASN A 135 1.41 7.06 7.31
N ILE A 136 0.47 6.18 7.00
CA ILE A 136 0.76 4.86 6.44
C ILE A 136 -0.05 4.68 5.17
N ILE A 137 0.59 4.20 4.10
CA ILE A 137 -0.12 3.67 2.94
C ILE A 137 -0.12 2.15 3.01
N SER A 138 -1.27 1.53 2.75
CA SER A 138 -1.46 0.09 2.84
C SER A 138 -1.97 -0.47 1.53
N TYR A 139 -1.34 -1.55 1.07
CA TYR A 139 -1.71 -2.30 -0.12
C TYR A 139 -2.19 -3.68 0.33
N GLY A 140 -3.46 -4.00 0.09
CA GLY A 140 -4.07 -5.23 0.59
C GLY A 140 -4.50 -6.19 -0.52
N ARG A 141 -4.50 -7.48 -0.18
CA ARG A 141 -4.99 -8.56 -1.03
C ARG A 141 -6.11 -9.32 -0.34
N TYR A 142 -7.12 -9.72 -1.10
CA TYR A 142 -8.23 -10.53 -0.59
C TYR A 142 -7.94 -12.03 -0.60
N LYS A 143 -6.95 -12.47 -1.34
CA LYS A 143 -6.58 -13.89 -1.43
C LYS A 143 -5.13 -14.07 -1.03
N LEU A 144 -4.85 -15.17 -0.31
CA LEU A 144 -3.49 -15.58 -0.04
C LEU A 144 -2.82 -15.94 -1.38
N ASP A 145 -1.67 -15.34 -1.61
CA ASP A 145 -0.84 -15.58 -2.76
C ASP A 145 0.57 -15.87 -2.27
N LYS A 146 1.53 -15.94 -3.17
CA LYS A 146 2.94 -16.08 -2.80
C LYS A 146 3.35 -14.95 -1.85
N LYS A 147 4.40 -15.20 -1.09
CA LYS A 147 5.05 -14.14 -0.31
C LYS A 147 5.35 -12.96 -1.19
N TRP A 148 5.28 -11.77 -0.62
CA TRP A 148 5.62 -10.55 -1.33
C TRP A 148 7.06 -10.59 -1.80
N ALA A 149 7.30 -10.37 -3.10
CA ALA A 149 8.65 -10.27 -3.65
C ALA A 149 9.32 -8.99 -3.16
N GLU A 150 10.60 -9.06 -2.81
CA GLU A 150 11.35 -7.89 -2.30
C GLU A 150 11.32 -6.73 -3.30
N SER A 151 11.47 -7.01 -4.61
CA SER A 151 11.37 -5.97 -5.64
C SER A 151 10.00 -5.30 -5.68
N ASP A 152 8.92 -6.07 -5.53
CA ASP A 152 7.57 -5.52 -5.49
C ASP A 152 7.36 -4.61 -4.28
N MET A 153 7.83 -5.03 -3.11
CA MET A 153 7.75 -4.21 -1.89
C MET A 153 8.47 -2.88 -2.06
N ASN A 154 9.66 -2.91 -2.68
CA ASN A 154 10.42 -1.69 -2.92
C ASN A 154 9.73 -0.77 -3.92
N PHE A 155 9.15 -1.29 -4.99
CA PHE A 155 8.38 -0.50 -5.93
C PHE A 155 7.15 0.11 -5.27
N LEU A 156 6.42 -0.67 -4.48
CA LEU A 156 5.24 -0.18 -3.76
C LEU A 156 5.60 0.90 -2.72
N ALA A 157 6.75 0.77 -2.07
CA ALA A 157 7.24 1.80 -1.15
C ALA A 157 7.54 3.12 -1.89
N ILE A 158 8.19 3.06 -3.04
CA ILE A 158 8.50 4.25 -3.86
C ILE A 158 7.20 4.92 -4.32
N ILE A 159 6.26 4.14 -4.86
CA ILE A 159 4.95 4.62 -5.30
C ILE A 159 4.20 5.25 -4.12
N GLY A 160 4.17 4.56 -2.99
CA GLY A 160 3.47 5.00 -1.80
C GLY A 160 4.05 6.26 -1.19
N ASP A 161 5.37 6.39 -1.22
CA ASP A 161 6.03 7.61 -0.74
C ASP A 161 5.62 8.81 -1.60
N TYR A 162 5.64 8.65 -2.91
CA TYR A 162 5.31 9.74 -3.83
C TYR A 162 3.83 10.14 -3.74
N ILE A 163 2.94 9.17 -3.89
CA ILE A 163 1.49 9.41 -3.80
C ILE A 163 1.11 9.95 -2.42
N GLY A 164 1.67 9.38 -1.38
CA GLY A 164 1.38 9.78 0.00
C GLY A 164 1.81 11.21 0.29
N ARG A 165 2.99 11.62 -0.17
CA ARG A 165 3.47 13.01 0.00
C ARG A 165 2.59 14.00 -0.75
N VAL A 166 2.18 13.67 -1.97
CA VAL A 166 1.27 14.53 -2.76
C VAL A 166 -0.07 14.66 -2.04
N PHE A 167 -0.63 13.54 -1.59
CA PHE A 167 -1.90 13.53 -0.86
C PHE A 167 -1.85 14.40 0.40
N LEU A 168 -0.83 14.21 1.23
CA LEU A 168 -0.70 14.95 2.50
C LEU A 168 -0.46 16.44 2.26
N LYS A 169 0.33 16.79 1.25
CA LYS A 169 0.61 18.18 0.91
C LYS A 169 -0.65 18.89 0.42
N GLU A 170 -1.44 18.26 -0.41
CA GLU A 170 -2.69 18.84 -0.91
C GLU A 170 -3.71 19.05 0.21
N ARG A 171 -3.78 18.12 1.16
CA ARG A 171 -4.69 18.25 2.31
C ARG A 171 -4.36 19.42 3.24
N LYS A 172 -3.09 19.77 3.39
CA LYS A 172 -2.67 20.89 4.24
C LYS A 172 -3.11 22.25 3.72
N HIS A 173 -3.47 22.33 2.44
CA HIS A 173 -3.93 23.58 1.82
C HIS A 173 -5.44 23.68 1.73
N ASP A 174 -6.15 22.63 2.12
CA ASP A 174 -7.61 22.62 2.21
C ASP A 174 -8.04 23.06 3.62
#